data_6e455bc89a8a06432ab302732a300564
#
_entry.id   6e455bc89a8a06432ab302732a300564
#
_cell.length_a   1.000
_cell.length_b   1.000
_cell.length_c   1.000
_cell.angle_alpha   90.00
_cell.angle_beta   90.00
_cell.angle_gamma   90.00
#
_symmetry.space_group_name_H-M   'P 1'
#
loop_
_entity.id
_entity.type
_entity.pdbx_description
1 polymer ?
#
loop_
_entity_poly.entity_id
_entity_poly.type
_entity_poly.pdbx_seq_one_letter_code
_entity_poly.pdbx_strand_id
1 'polypeptide(L)'
;MNSALLLIDLQNDFCPGGALAVQEGDATISVANQAIGVCKLQGVAVVASQDWHPQAHGSFAVNANAEPWTLGELDGLPQVWWPVHCVQGQHGAEFHPQLESQQIDHVVRKGQNVAIDSYSAFFDNAHRAATGLHQWLQEQQVQRLIIMGLATDYCVKFTVLDALQLGYEVELLVEGCRGVNLNPQDSQQAIDQMQQAGAKLITLADLR
;
A
#
# COMPACT_ATOMS: atom_id res chain seq x y z
N MET A 1 -23.35 -4.22 5.94
CA MET A 1 -22.14 -4.79 5.30
C MET A 1 -20.94 -4.33 6.11
N ASN A 2 -20.14 -5.27 6.62
CA ASN A 2 -18.95 -4.92 7.40
C ASN A 2 -17.87 -4.37 6.48
N SER A 3 -17.28 -3.28 6.87
CA SER A 3 -16.26 -2.57 6.09
C SER A 3 -14.96 -2.44 6.86
N ALA A 4 -13.85 -2.26 6.14
CA ALA A 4 -12.59 -1.83 6.73
C ALA A 4 -11.95 -0.72 5.88
N LEU A 5 -11.32 0.24 6.55
CA LEU A 5 -10.41 1.21 5.94
C LEU A 5 -9.02 0.58 5.89
N LEU A 6 -8.43 0.49 4.70
CA LEU A 6 -7.10 -0.06 4.49
C LEU A 6 -6.14 1.04 4.05
N LEU A 7 -5.19 1.35 4.93
CA LEU A 7 -4.15 2.36 4.74
C LEU A 7 -2.89 1.68 4.21
N ILE A 8 -2.49 2.00 3.00
CA ILE A 8 -1.35 1.35 2.33
C ILE A 8 -0.08 2.16 2.55
N ASP A 9 0.87 1.58 3.28
CA ASP A 9 2.27 1.98 3.38
C ASP A 9 2.50 3.47 3.69
N LEU A 10 1.76 4.03 4.66
CA LEU A 10 1.90 5.43 5.08
C LEU A 10 3.12 5.61 5.99
N GLN A 11 4.31 5.34 5.42
CA GLN A 11 5.61 5.24 6.10
C GLN A 11 6.53 6.40 5.75
N ASN A 12 7.52 6.66 6.62
CA ASN A 12 8.44 7.78 6.47
C ASN A 12 9.21 7.78 5.13
N ASP A 13 9.66 6.60 4.68
CA ASP A 13 10.46 6.51 3.44
C ASP A 13 9.68 6.87 2.18
N PHE A 14 8.35 6.81 2.21
CA PHE A 14 7.51 7.21 1.08
C PHE A 14 7.05 8.67 1.13
N CYS A 15 7.40 9.40 2.19
CA CYS A 15 7.09 10.82 2.36
C CYS A 15 8.32 11.71 2.06
N PRO A 16 8.14 13.03 1.87
CA PRO A 16 9.25 13.94 1.60
C PRO A 16 10.39 13.81 2.62
N GLY A 17 11.62 13.65 2.12
CA GLY A 17 12.82 13.38 2.93
C GLY A 17 13.12 11.89 3.14
N GLY A 18 12.22 11.00 2.77
CA GLY A 18 12.43 9.55 2.81
C GLY A 18 13.23 9.02 1.62
N ALA A 19 13.68 7.77 1.73
CA ALA A 19 14.57 7.15 0.75
C ALA A 19 13.90 6.85 -0.59
N LEU A 20 12.58 6.68 -0.61
CA LEU A 20 11.74 6.46 -1.80
C LEU A 20 10.58 7.47 -1.81
N ALA A 21 10.89 8.75 -1.62
CA ALA A 21 9.88 9.79 -1.48
C ALA A 21 8.96 9.90 -2.70
N VAL A 22 7.67 9.79 -2.44
CA VAL A 22 6.60 10.04 -3.40
C VAL A 22 6.25 11.52 -3.35
N GLN A 23 6.05 12.14 -4.52
CA GLN A 23 5.67 13.55 -4.58
C GLN A 23 4.37 13.79 -3.80
N GLU A 24 4.37 14.75 -2.87
CA GLU A 24 3.25 15.04 -1.98
C GLU A 24 2.74 13.81 -1.19
N GLY A 25 3.61 12.84 -0.90
CA GLY A 25 3.24 11.64 -0.14
C GLY A 25 2.69 11.96 1.26
N ASP A 26 3.23 12.98 1.91
CA ASP A 26 2.77 13.50 3.21
C ASP A 26 1.37 14.12 3.17
N ALA A 27 0.90 14.62 2.01
CA ALA A 27 -0.47 15.12 1.86
C ALA A 27 -1.52 14.01 2.09
N THR A 28 -1.17 12.74 1.86
CA THR A 28 -2.06 11.60 2.13
C THR A 28 -2.35 11.42 3.61
N ILE A 29 -1.47 11.86 4.51
CA ILE A 29 -1.59 11.66 5.96
C ILE A 29 -2.80 12.41 6.53
N SER A 30 -3.01 13.66 6.11
CA SER A 30 -4.18 14.42 6.57
C SER A 30 -5.49 13.82 6.09
N VAL A 31 -5.52 13.26 4.87
CA VAL A 31 -6.68 12.54 4.32
C VAL A 31 -6.91 11.25 5.11
N ALA A 32 -5.84 10.51 5.42
CA ALA A 32 -5.92 9.29 6.23
C ALA A 32 -6.51 9.56 7.61
N ASN A 33 -6.05 10.61 8.32
CA ASN A 33 -6.57 10.96 9.63
C ASN A 33 -8.05 11.35 9.59
N GLN A 34 -8.49 12.08 8.56
CA GLN A 34 -9.91 12.38 8.37
C GLN A 34 -10.74 11.10 8.11
N ALA A 35 -10.23 10.21 7.24
CA ALA A 35 -10.89 8.93 6.95
C ALA A 35 -10.95 8.03 8.20
N ILE A 36 -9.87 7.96 8.99
CA ILE A 36 -9.84 7.26 10.28
C ILE A 36 -10.96 7.80 11.19
N GLY A 37 -11.03 9.12 11.36
CA GLY A 37 -12.04 9.73 12.23
C GLY A 37 -13.47 9.38 11.83
N VAL A 38 -13.79 9.45 10.52
CA VAL A 38 -15.12 9.08 10.02
C VAL A 38 -15.39 7.59 10.21
N CYS A 39 -14.44 6.73 9.85
CA CYS A 39 -14.57 5.29 9.95
C CYS A 39 -14.76 4.82 11.40
N LYS A 40 -14.00 5.38 12.34
CA LYS A 40 -14.14 5.04 13.77
C LYS A 40 -15.50 5.43 14.34
N LEU A 41 -16.05 6.57 13.94
CA LEU A 41 -17.42 6.97 14.36
C LEU A 41 -18.50 6.01 13.82
N GLN A 42 -18.24 5.33 12.71
CA GLN A 42 -19.14 4.35 12.11
C GLN A 42 -18.88 2.90 12.55
N GLY A 43 -17.89 2.67 13.43
CA GLY A 43 -17.49 1.32 13.84
C GLY A 43 -16.77 0.52 12.74
N VAL A 44 -16.20 1.19 11.75
CA VAL A 44 -15.41 0.59 10.67
C VAL A 44 -13.99 0.34 11.16
N ALA A 45 -13.50 -0.88 10.99
CA ALA A 45 -12.13 -1.25 11.36
C ALA A 45 -11.09 -0.52 10.51
N VAL A 46 -9.97 -0.14 11.12
CA VAL A 46 -8.84 0.51 10.45
C VAL A 46 -7.67 -0.46 10.41
N VAL A 47 -7.21 -0.77 9.22
CA VAL A 47 -6.09 -1.69 8.96
C VAL A 47 -4.99 -0.92 8.21
N ALA A 48 -3.74 -1.21 8.48
CA ALA A 48 -2.62 -0.63 7.74
C ALA A 48 -1.65 -1.71 7.27
N SER A 49 -1.05 -1.47 6.10
CA SER A 49 0.12 -2.23 5.66
C SER A 49 1.40 -1.47 5.92
N GLN A 50 2.49 -2.22 6.07
CA GLN A 50 3.86 -1.71 6.08
C GLN A 50 4.72 -2.53 5.14
N ASP A 51 5.47 -1.88 4.24
CA ASP A 51 6.66 -2.45 3.66
C ASP A 51 7.67 -2.70 4.78
N TRP A 52 8.23 -3.91 4.84
CA TRP A 52 9.06 -4.33 5.97
C TRP A 52 10.21 -5.21 5.49
N HIS A 53 11.13 -4.58 4.75
CA HIS A 53 12.20 -5.29 4.06
C HIS A 53 13.38 -5.61 4.97
N PRO A 54 13.93 -6.83 4.92
CA PRO A 54 15.28 -7.07 5.46
C PRO A 54 16.32 -6.27 4.67
N GLN A 55 17.42 -5.88 5.31
CA GLN A 55 18.51 -5.10 4.68
C GLN A 55 19.05 -5.76 3.40
N ALA A 56 19.02 -7.09 3.32
CA ALA A 56 19.50 -7.87 2.18
C ALA A 56 18.42 -8.12 1.12
N HIS A 57 17.29 -7.39 1.12
CA HIS A 57 16.19 -7.64 0.19
C HIS A 57 16.63 -7.50 -1.26
N GLY A 58 16.26 -8.49 -2.08
CA GLY A 58 16.71 -8.61 -3.47
C GLY A 58 16.21 -7.50 -4.40
N SER A 59 15.11 -6.82 -4.07
CA SER A 59 14.59 -5.70 -4.87
C SER A 59 15.41 -4.42 -4.76
N PHE A 60 16.33 -4.34 -3.80
CA PHE A 60 17.19 -3.17 -3.64
C PHE A 60 18.28 -3.16 -4.71
N ALA A 61 18.42 -2.05 -5.41
CA ALA A 61 19.40 -1.88 -6.49
C ALA A 61 20.82 -2.24 -6.05
N VAL A 62 21.22 -1.84 -4.83
CA VAL A 62 22.53 -2.13 -4.26
C VAL A 62 22.77 -3.64 -4.10
N ASN A 63 21.75 -4.41 -3.73
CA ASN A 63 21.86 -5.85 -3.55
C ASN A 63 21.80 -6.61 -4.89
N ALA A 64 21.16 -6.03 -5.90
CA ALA A 64 21.09 -6.55 -7.26
C ALA A 64 22.30 -6.13 -8.11
N ASN A 65 23.22 -5.29 -7.58
CA ASN A 65 24.31 -4.67 -8.34
C ASN A 65 23.80 -3.94 -9.60
N ALA A 66 22.70 -3.22 -9.45
CA ALA A 66 21.99 -2.50 -10.51
C ALA A 66 21.84 -1.01 -10.16
N GLU A 67 21.48 -0.22 -11.18
CA GLU A 67 21.13 1.20 -10.96
C GLU A 67 19.70 1.31 -10.43
N PRO A 68 19.45 2.17 -9.42
CA PRO A 68 18.10 2.43 -8.94
C PRO A 68 17.17 2.91 -10.07
N TRP A 69 15.87 2.57 -9.97
CA TRP A 69 14.80 2.94 -10.91
C TRP A 69 14.87 2.26 -12.28
N THR A 70 15.82 1.34 -12.48
CA THR A 70 15.89 0.55 -13.71
C THR A 70 15.09 -0.74 -13.56
N LEU A 71 14.73 -1.33 -14.72
CA LEU A 71 14.01 -2.59 -14.77
C LEU A 71 14.97 -3.77 -14.83
N GLY A 72 14.60 -4.85 -14.17
CA GLY A 72 15.32 -6.12 -14.20
C GLY A 72 14.41 -7.27 -13.84
N GLU A 73 14.98 -8.32 -13.30
CA GLU A 73 14.28 -9.55 -12.94
C GLU A 73 14.74 -10.05 -11.56
N LEU A 74 13.79 -10.32 -10.67
CA LEU A 74 14.04 -10.95 -9.37
C LEU A 74 13.23 -12.24 -9.30
N ASP A 75 13.91 -13.36 -9.12
CA ASP A 75 13.30 -14.71 -9.03
C ASP A 75 12.34 -15.03 -10.19
N GLY A 76 12.71 -14.64 -11.42
CA GLY A 76 11.93 -14.85 -12.63
C GLY A 76 10.76 -13.88 -12.85
N LEU A 77 10.64 -12.83 -12.04
CA LEU A 77 9.60 -11.83 -12.14
C LEU A 77 10.16 -10.46 -12.54
N PRO A 78 9.44 -9.68 -13.36
CA PRO A 78 9.81 -8.30 -13.62
C PRO A 78 9.92 -7.51 -12.32
N GLN A 79 11.02 -6.78 -12.16
CA GLN A 79 11.34 -6.03 -10.95
C GLN A 79 11.87 -4.64 -11.30
N VAL A 80 11.35 -3.62 -10.61
CA VAL A 80 12.01 -2.32 -10.55
C VAL A 80 13.08 -2.39 -9.45
N TRP A 81 14.31 -1.99 -9.76
CA TRP A 81 15.36 -1.91 -8.75
C TRP A 81 15.18 -0.64 -7.92
N TRP A 82 14.77 -0.84 -6.67
CA TRP A 82 14.45 0.26 -5.76
C TRP A 82 15.69 0.76 -5.00
N PRO A 83 15.74 2.05 -4.61
CA PRO A 83 16.60 2.48 -3.51
C PRO A 83 16.32 1.65 -2.25
N VAL A 84 17.29 1.54 -1.34
CA VAL A 84 17.05 0.93 -0.02
C VAL A 84 15.99 1.74 0.72
N HIS A 85 14.89 1.10 1.12
CA HIS A 85 13.77 1.75 1.78
C HIS A 85 13.06 0.78 2.74
N CYS A 86 12.31 1.30 3.69
CA CYS A 86 11.47 0.57 4.63
C CYS A 86 12.17 -0.64 5.26
N VAL A 87 13.44 -0.46 5.66
CA VAL A 87 14.22 -1.53 6.29
C VAL A 87 13.69 -1.80 7.69
N GLN A 88 13.52 -3.08 7.99
CA GLN A 88 13.01 -3.57 9.27
C GLN A 88 13.70 -2.90 10.46
N GLY A 89 12.90 -2.32 11.36
CA GLY A 89 13.36 -1.68 12.59
C GLY A 89 14.05 -0.33 12.41
N GLN A 90 14.10 0.20 11.18
CA GLN A 90 14.65 1.55 10.93
C GLN A 90 13.52 2.58 10.82
N HIS A 91 13.87 3.85 11.06
CA HIS A 91 12.94 4.97 11.03
C HIS A 91 12.14 5.09 9.72
N GLY A 92 12.76 4.79 8.58
CA GLY A 92 12.09 4.82 7.28
C GLY A 92 10.90 3.86 7.17
N ALA A 93 10.94 2.72 7.88
CA ALA A 93 9.87 1.74 7.90
C ALA A 93 8.75 2.05 8.91
N GLU A 94 8.93 3.04 9.79
CA GLU A 94 7.89 3.46 10.74
C GLU A 94 6.79 4.23 10.02
N PHE A 95 5.58 4.20 10.57
CA PHE A 95 4.49 5.07 10.11
C PHE A 95 4.87 6.54 10.25
N HIS A 96 4.36 7.37 9.35
CA HIS A 96 4.58 8.81 9.42
C HIS A 96 4.10 9.35 10.79
N PRO A 97 4.89 10.22 11.47
CA PRO A 97 4.62 10.63 12.85
C PRO A 97 3.32 11.41 13.04
N GLN A 98 2.78 12.02 11.98
CA GLN A 98 1.50 12.71 12.00
C GLN A 98 0.30 11.78 11.72
N LEU A 99 0.52 10.51 11.37
CA LEU A 99 -0.56 9.55 11.23
C LEU A 99 -1.10 9.17 12.62
N GLU A 100 -2.40 9.16 12.77
CA GLU A 100 -3.08 8.68 13.99
C GLU A 100 -2.99 7.15 14.12
N SER A 101 -1.76 6.64 14.11
CA SER A 101 -1.45 5.21 14.08
C SER A 101 -1.99 4.44 15.30
N GLN A 102 -2.22 5.11 16.42
CA GLN A 102 -2.86 4.54 17.62
C GLN A 102 -4.32 4.13 17.38
N GLN A 103 -4.94 4.58 16.29
CA GLN A 103 -6.30 4.20 15.89
C GLN A 103 -6.35 2.98 14.97
N ILE A 104 -5.19 2.43 14.58
CA ILE A 104 -5.10 1.25 13.71
C ILE A 104 -5.39 0.01 14.53
N ASP A 105 -6.37 -0.79 14.09
CA ASP A 105 -6.78 -2.02 14.76
C ASP A 105 -5.89 -3.22 14.39
N HIS A 106 -5.33 -3.21 13.18
CA HIS A 106 -4.48 -4.30 12.69
C HIS A 106 -3.41 -3.78 11.72
N VAL A 107 -2.20 -4.32 11.85
CA VAL A 107 -1.08 -4.00 10.96
C VAL A 107 -0.60 -5.27 10.28
N VAL A 108 -0.50 -5.25 8.95
CA VAL A 108 0.10 -6.31 8.16
C VAL A 108 1.45 -5.86 7.59
N ARG A 109 2.46 -6.71 7.69
CA ARG A 109 3.80 -6.44 7.14
C ARG A 109 4.05 -7.29 5.90
N LYS A 110 4.58 -6.67 4.86
CA LYS A 110 4.86 -7.31 3.58
C LYS A 110 6.31 -7.09 3.14
N GLY A 111 6.75 -7.78 2.09
CA GLY A 111 8.10 -7.65 1.56
C GLY A 111 9.20 -8.19 2.49
N GLN A 112 8.89 -9.19 3.32
CA GLN A 112 9.84 -9.76 4.28
C GLN A 112 10.73 -10.85 3.69
N ASN A 113 10.35 -11.43 2.55
CA ASN A 113 11.15 -12.46 1.87
C ASN A 113 12.18 -11.79 0.96
N VAL A 114 13.45 -12.06 1.17
CA VAL A 114 14.57 -11.47 0.41
C VAL A 114 14.52 -11.78 -1.09
N ALA A 115 13.90 -12.89 -1.49
CA ALA A 115 13.92 -13.40 -2.85
C ALA A 115 12.77 -12.90 -3.72
N ILE A 116 11.76 -12.26 -3.15
CA ILE A 116 10.59 -11.80 -3.88
C ILE A 116 10.02 -10.52 -3.28
N ASP A 117 9.64 -9.58 -4.11
CA ASP A 117 8.99 -8.34 -3.68
C ASP A 117 7.49 -8.53 -3.44
N SER A 118 6.89 -7.59 -2.73
CA SER A 118 5.48 -7.65 -2.34
C SER A 118 4.85 -6.26 -2.43
N TYR A 119 4.17 -5.98 -3.54
CA TYR A 119 3.43 -4.72 -3.68
C TYR A 119 2.08 -4.79 -2.99
N SER A 120 1.30 -5.84 -3.24
CA SER A 120 0.01 -6.04 -2.62
C SER A 120 0.11 -6.25 -1.10
N ALA A 121 -0.85 -5.70 -0.36
CA ALA A 121 -1.02 -6.01 1.06
C ALA A 121 -1.53 -7.45 1.31
N PHE A 122 -1.96 -8.18 0.28
CA PHE A 122 -2.49 -9.54 0.40
C PHE A 122 -1.46 -10.62 0.10
N PHE A 123 -0.61 -10.43 -0.93
CA PHE A 123 0.30 -11.44 -1.44
C PHE A 123 1.65 -10.84 -1.86
N ASP A 124 2.66 -11.71 -1.97
CA ASP A 124 3.88 -11.38 -2.72
C ASP A 124 3.59 -11.28 -4.24
N ASN A 125 4.56 -10.77 -5.02
CA ASN A 125 4.36 -10.49 -6.44
C ASN A 125 4.08 -11.74 -7.30
N ALA A 126 4.32 -12.94 -6.80
CA ALA A 126 4.00 -14.20 -7.48
C ALA A 126 2.79 -14.92 -6.89
N HIS A 127 2.13 -14.35 -5.89
CA HIS A 127 1.05 -15.01 -5.14
C HIS A 127 1.47 -16.37 -4.52
N ARG A 128 2.76 -16.52 -4.18
CA ARG A 128 3.30 -17.73 -3.54
C ARG A 128 3.07 -17.74 -2.04
N ALA A 129 3.05 -16.56 -1.43
CA ALA A 129 2.82 -16.40 0.00
C ALA A 129 1.81 -15.29 0.27
N ALA A 130 0.90 -15.56 1.20
CA ALA A 130 -0.06 -14.60 1.72
C ALA A 130 0.48 -13.88 2.95
N THR A 131 0.07 -12.63 3.16
CA THR A 131 0.43 -11.84 4.34
C THR A 131 -0.38 -12.19 5.59
N GLY A 132 -1.53 -12.85 5.42
CA GLY A 132 -2.52 -13.08 6.48
C GLY A 132 -3.65 -12.04 6.50
N LEU A 133 -3.56 -10.97 5.73
CA LEU A 133 -4.59 -9.92 5.71
C LEU A 133 -5.98 -10.47 5.34
N HIS A 134 -6.06 -11.30 4.29
CA HIS A 134 -7.33 -11.88 3.87
C HIS A 134 -7.99 -12.70 4.98
N GLN A 135 -7.22 -13.54 5.67
CA GLN A 135 -7.73 -14.34 6.80
C GLN A 135 -8.29 -13.42 7.89
N TRP A 136 -7.54 -12.41 8.30
CA TRP A 136 -7.98 -11.45 9.32
C TRP A 136 -9.27 -10.75 8.92
N LEU A 137 -9.37 -10.28 7.68
CA LEU A 137 -10.59 -9.62 7.17
C LEU A 137 -11.80 -10.57 7.15
N GLN A 138 -11.60 -11.85 6.81
CA GLN A 138 -12.66 -12.87 6.87
C GLN A 138 -13.12 -13.13 8.31
N GLU A 139 -12.20 -13.22 9.28
CA GLU A 139 -12.53 -13.37 10.70
C GLU A 139 -13.36 -12.18 11.22
N GLN A 140 -13.12 -10.97 10.69
CA GLN A 140 -13.92 -9.77 10.98
C GLN A 140 -15.18 -9.66 10.11
N GLN A 141 -15.46 -10.64 9.25
CA GLN A 141 -16.60 -10.66 8.32
C GLN A 141 -16.68 -9.43 7.41
N VAL A 142 -15.52 -8.86 7.06
CA VAL A 142 -15.42 -7.71 6.15
C VAL A 142 -15.79 -8.13 4.74
N GLN A 143 -16.60 -7.31 4.08
CA GLN A 143 -17.07 -7.51 2.70
C GLN A 143 -16.69 -6.33 1.79
N ARG A 144 -16.49 -5.15 2.37
CA ARG A 144 -16.13 -3.92 1.65
C ARG A 144 -14.85 -3.33 2.21
N LEU A 145 -13.97 -2.92 1.31
CA LEU A 145 -12.72 -2.24 1.63
C LEU A 145 -12.73 -0.81 1.07
N ILE A 146 -12.39 0.14 1.93
CA ILE A 146 -12.04 1.51 1.53
C ILE A 146 -10.52 1.55 1.53
N ILE A 147 -9.91 1.78 0.36
CA ILE A 147 -8.45 1.69 0.20
C ILE A 147 -7.88 3.06 -0.16
N MET A 148 -6.77 3.44 0.47
CA MET A 148 -5.98 4.62 0.15
C MET A 148 -4.51 4.42 0.55
N GLY A 149 -3.63 5.28 0.11
CA GLY A 149 -2.23 5.30 0.56
C GLY A 149 -1.21 5.42 -0.56
N LEU A 150 -0.06 4.84 -0.35
CA LEU A 150 1.13 4.96 -1.18
C LEU A 150 1.63 3.58 -1.68
N ALA A 151 2.07 3.47 -2.90
CA ALA A 151 1.90 4.44 -3.99
C ALA A 151 0.78 3.97 -4.92
N THR A 152 0.07 4.91 -5.53
CA THR A 152 -1.08 4.65 -6.41
C THR A 152 -0.80 3.58 -7.46
N ASP A 153 0.34 3.70 -8.14
CA ASP A 153 0.75 2.90 -9.31
C ASP A 153 1.43 1.56 -8.93
N TYR A 154 1.70 1.33 -7.65
CA TYR A 154 2.30 0.10 -7.12
C TYR A 154 1.44 -0.52 -6.01
N CYS A 155 1.78 -0.30 -4.74
CA CYS A 155 1.16 -1.03 -3.63
C CYS A 155 -0.36 -0.83 -3.56
N VAL A 156 -0.88 0.36 -3.84
CA VAL A 156 -2.33 0.62 -3.87
C VAL A 156 -2.99 -0.16 -4.99
N LYS A 157 -2.48 -0.03 -6.23
CA LYS A 157 -3.03 -0.74 -7.39
C LYS A 157 -3.09 -2.24 -7.18
N PHE A 158 -1.96 -2.86 -6.81
CA PHE A 158 -1.90 -4.32 -6.64
C PHE A 158 -2.80 -4.79 -5.49
N THR A 159 -2.89 -4.02 -4.39
CA THR A 159 -3.81 -4.34 -3.29
C THR A 159 -5.27 -4.28 -3.73
N VAL A 160 -5.66 -3.25 -4.49
CA VAL A 160 -7.04 -3.11 -5.02
C VAL A 160 -7.39 -4.27 -5.95
N LEU A 161 -6.48 -4.62 -6.88
CA LEU A 161 -6.73 -5.70 -7.84
C LEU A 161 -6.87 -7.05 -7.13
N ASP A 162 -6.01 -7.35 -6.16
CA ASP A 162 -6.09 -8.57 -5.37
C ASP A 162 -7.36 -8.60 -4.50
N ALA A 163 -7.75 -7.48 -3.89
CA ALA A 163 -8.98 -7.38 -3.12
C ALA A 163 -10.21 -7.72 -3.97
N LEU A 164 -10.28 -7.18 -5.20
CA LEU A 164 -11.37 -7.47 -6.14
C LEU A 164 -11.38 -8.95 -6.56
N GLN A 165 -10.21 -9.55 -6.82
CA GLN A 165 -10.10 -10.97 -7.14
C GLN A 165 -10.52 -11.88 -5.98
N LEU A 166 -10.28 -11.45 -4.74
CA LEU A 166 -10.73 -12.14 -3.52
C LEU A 166 -12.23 -11.94 -3.23
N GLY A 167 -12.93 -11.13 -4.03
CA GLY A 167 -14.38 -10.93 -3.94
C GLY A 167 -14.82 -9.80 -3.01
N TYR A 168 -13.92 -8.93 -2.57
CA TYR A 168 -14.30 -7.72 -1.82
C TYR A 168 -14.91 -6.67 -2.75
N GLU A 169 -15.90 -5.94 -2.23
CA GLU A 169 -16.25 -4.64 -2.81
C GLU A 169 -15.16 -3.63 -2.45
N VAL A 170 -14.66 -2.89 -3.44
CA VAL A 170 -13.55 -1.95 -3.24
C VAL A 170 -13.95 -0.53 -3.60
N GLU A 171 -13.75 0.37 -2.66
CA GLU A 171 -13.84 1.82 -2.83
C GLU A 171 -12.42 2.41 -2.71
N LEU A 172 -11.95 3.05 -3.78
CA LEU A 172 -10.66 3.74 -3.79
C LEU A 172 -10.86 5.21 -3.41
N LEU A 173 -10.32 5.63 -2.27
CA LEU A 173 -10.31 7.01 -1.81
C LEU A 173 -9.17 7.77 -2.51
N VAL A 174 -9.47 8.33 -3.68
CA VAL A 174 -8.46 8.88 -4.60
C VAL A 174 -7.70 10.08 -4.04
N GLU A 175 -8.34 10.92 -3.21
CA GLU A 175 -7.70 12.07 -2.57
C GLU A 175 -6.56 11.64 -1.64
N GLY A 176 -6.64 10.44 -1.09
CA GLY A 176 -5.65 9.83 -0.20
C GLY A 176 -4.56 9.03 -0.92
N CYS A 177 -4.39 9.17 -2.23
CA CYS A 177 -3.40 8.43 -2.99
C CYS A 177 -2.41 9.37 -3.69
N ARG A 178 -1.12 8.95 -3.73
CA ARG A 178 -0.07 9.60 -4.54
C ARG A 178 0.79 8.50 -5.18
N GLY A 179 1.26 8.75 -6.41
CA GLY A 179 2.02 7.76 -7.17
C GLY A 179 3.51 8.05 -7.26
N VAL A 180 4.29 7.00 -7.52
CA VAL A 180 5.73 7.11 -7.84
C VAL A 180 5.92 7.81 -9.18
N ASN A 181 5.10 7.45 -10.18
CA ASN A 181 5.10 8.03 -11.52
C ASN A 181 6.49 7.99 -12.17
N LEU A 182 7.05 6.79 -12.38
CA LEU A 182 8.23 6.63 -13.23
C LEU A 182 7.98 7.23 -14.62
N ASN A 183 6.74 7.09 -15.12
CA ASN A 183 6.22 7.87 -16.25
C ASN A 183 5.06 8.75 -15.74
N PRO A 184 4.89 9.97 -16.28
CA PRO A 184 3.89 10.92 -15.78
C PRO A 184 2.44 10.42 -15.77
N GLN A 185 2.12 9.41 -16.59
CA GLN A 185 0.77 8.86 -16.73
C GLN A 185 0.50 7.64 -15.82
N ASP A 186 1.50 7.13 -15.09
CA ASP A 186 1.40 5.84 -14.40
C ASP A 186 0.28 5.82 -13.34
N SER A 187 0.12 6.89 -12.57
CA SER A 187 -0.97 7.00 -11.57
C SER A 187 -2.34 6.99 -12.24
N GLN A 188 -2.54 7.75 -13.32
CA GLN A 188 -3.82 7.78 -14.01
C GLN A 188 -4.15 6.42 -14.62
N GLN A 189 -3.18 5.78 -15.26
CA GLN A 189 -3.35 4.43 -15.82
C GLN A 189 -3.68 3.41 -14.73
N ALA A 190 -3.04 3.52 -13.56
CA ALA A 190 -3.34 2.66 -12.41
C ALA A 190 -4.78 2.84 -11.92
N ILE A 191 -5.25 4.09 -11.79
CA ILE A 191 -6.64 4.40 -11.39
C ILE A 191 -7.61 3.83 -12.43
N ASP A 192 -7.36 4.04 -13.72
CA ASP A 192 -8.21 3.52 -14.79
C ASP A 192 -8.28 1.98 -14.76
N GLN A 193 -7.15 1.31 -14.52
CA GLN A 193 -7.10 -0.16 -14.38
C GLN A 193 -7.91 -0.64 -13.17
N MET A 194 -7.76 0.00 -12.01
CA MET A 194 -8.52 -0.34 -10.82
C MET A 194 -10.03 -0.14 -11.03
N GLN A 195 -10.43 0.94 -11.67
CA GLN A 195 -11.83 1.22 -11.98
C GLN A 195 -12.40 0.21 -12.99
N GLN A 196 -11.66 -0.12 -14.05
CA GLN A 196 -12.05 -1.14 -15.03
C GLN A 196 -12.20 -2.53 -14.40
N ALA A 197 -11.38 -2.84 -13.40
CA ALA A 197 -11.47 -4.08 -12.64
C ALA A 197 -12.67 -4.14 -11.67
N GLY A 198 -13.34 -3.00 -11.40
CA GLY A 198 -14.53 -2.91 -10.57
C GLY A 198 -14.42 -2.05 -9.33
N ALA A 199 -13.30 -1.40 -9.08
CA ALA A 199 -13.19 -0.46 -7.97
C ALA A 199 -14.04 0.80 -8.21
N LYS A 200 -14.73 1.24 -7.18
CA LYS A 200 -15.47 2.50 -7.19
C LYS A 200 -14.56 3.62 -6.68
N LEU A 201 -14.47 4.71 -7.43
CA LEU A 201 -13.72 5.89 -6.99
C LEU A 201 -14.59 6.71 -6.05
N ILE A 202 -14.04 7.09 -4.91
CA ILE A 202 -14.71 7.91 -3.90
C ILE A 202 -13.82 9.06 -3.42
N THR A 203 -14.46 10.04 -2.79
CA THR A 203 -13.83 11.17 -2.09
C THR A 203 -14.11 11.10 -0.59
N LEU A 204 -13.45 11.93 0.22
CA LEU A 204 -13.75 12.05 1.66
C LEU A 204 -15.22 12.41 1.93
N ALA A 205 -15.85 13.15 1.03
CA ALA A 205 -17.25 13.52 1.17
C ALA A 205 -18.21 12.32 1.07
N ASP A 206 -17.79 11.25 0.38
CA ASP A 206 -18.58 10.04 0.19
C ASP A 206 -18.51 9.08 1.39
N LEU A 207 -17.56 9.28 2.33
CA LEU A 207 -17.41 8.46 3.54
C LEU A 207 -18.46 8.74 4.64
N ARG A 208 -19.31 9.71 4.45
CA ARG A 208 -20.30 10.20 5.43
C ARG A 208 -21.51 9.28 5.57
#